data_971fc9bd683164e60029b56aed0516a7
#
_entry.id   971fc9bd683164e60029b56aed0516a7
#
_cell.length_a   1.000
_cell.length_b   1.000
_cell.length_c   1.000
_cell.angle_alpha   90.00
_cell.angle_beta   90.00
_cell.angle_gamma   90.00
#
_symmetry.space_group_name_H-M   'P 1'
#
loop_
_entity.id
_entity.type
_entity.pdbx_description
1 polymer ?
#
loop_
_entity_poly.entity_id
_entity_poly.type
_entity_poly.pdbx_seq_one_letter_code
_entity_poly.pdbx_strand_id
1 'polypeptide(L)'
;PAEAALRGGADAVSLINTINSITSVNLDTMSPEPSVDGKGTHGGYCGPAVKPIALSMLSEIARSPVTANLPISGIGGVSNWRDAAEFIALGAGNVQVCTAAMLYGFKIIDDLCDGLSDWMDQKGYESIDDFCRMAIPNTTDWKHLNMNYKRVAVIDQDNCIQCGRCFAACEDTS
;
A
#
# COMPACT_ATOMS: atom_id res chain seq x y z
N PRO A 1 -7.62 10.94 14.08
CA PRO A 1 -8.99 10.60 13.64
C PRO A 1 -9.46 9.26 14.17
N ALA A 2 -8.70 8.14 13.99
CA ALA A 2 -9.10 6.80 14.41
C ALA A 2 -9.37 6.68 15.94
N GLU A 3 -8.51 7.28 16.76
CA GLU A 3 -8.75 7.35 18.23
C GLU A 3 -10.03 8.13 18.57
N ALA A 4 -10.33 9.19 17.85
CA ALA A 4 -11.56 9.95 18.07
C ALA A 4 -12.78 9.14 17.64
N ALA A 5 -12.69 8.39 16.55
CA ALA A 5 -13.75 7.47 16.10
C ALA A 5 -14.00 6.38 17.17
N LEU A 6 -12.93 5.75 17.67
CA LEU A 6 -13.02 4.76 18.74
C LEU A 6 -13.67 5.33 20.01
N ARG A 7 -13.23 6.53 20.45
CA ARG A 7 -13.86 7.22 21.60
C ARG A 7 -15.32 7.59 21.36
N GLY A 8 -15.69 7.81 20.09
CA GLY A 8 -17.06 8.06 19.69
C GLY A 8 -17.93 6.80 19.56
N GLY A 9 -17.38 5.62 19.83
CA GLY A 9 -18.12 4.36 19.78
C GLY A 9 -18.12 3.69 18.40
N ALA A 10 -17.15 3.98 17.54
CA ALA A 10 -17.02 3.27 16.26
C ALA A 10 -16.56 1.83 16.49
N ASP A 11 -17.24 0.88 15.84
CA ASP A 11 -16.90 -0.55 15.88
C ASP A 11 -15.76 -0.90 14.91
N ALA A 12 -15.54 -0.10 13.88
CA ALA A 12 -14.51 -0.27 12.87
C ALA A 12 -14.20 1.06 12.18
N VAL A 13 -13.10 1.11 11.42
CA VAL A 13 -12.75 2.23 10.55
C VAL A 13 -12.43 1.76 9.13
N SER A 14 -12.76 2.60 8.16
CA SER A 14 -12.38 2.39 6.76
C SER A 14 -11.47 3.54 6.31
N LEU A 15 -10.36 3.23 5.67
CA LEU A 15 -9.42 4.22 5.16
C LEU A 15 -8.61 3.66 3.97
N ILE A 16 -8.23 4.54 3.03
CA ILE A 16 -8.29 6.00 3.03
C ILE A 16 -9.35 6.50 2.04
N ASN A 17 -9.87 7.70 2.26
CA ASN A 17 -10.58 8.41 1.21
C ASN A 17 -9.57 8.98 0.19
N THR A 18 -10.05 9.45 -0.95
CA THR A 18 -9.25 10.13 -1.97
C THR A 18 -8.49 11.34 -1.39
N ILE A 19 -7.36 11.67 -2.00
CA ILE A 19 -6.53 12.79 -1.56
C ILE A 19 -6.88 14.03 -2.38
N ASN A 20 -7.14 15.15 -1.72
CA ASN A 20 -7.42 16.40 -2.41
C ASN A 20 -6.24 16.82 -3.28
N SER A 21 -6.51 17.07 -4.56
CA SER A 21 -5.48 17.39 -5.55
C SER A 21 -6.01 18.27 -6.67
N ILE A 22 -5.11 18.95 -7.34
CA ILE A 22 -5.30 19.58 -8.65
C ILE A 22 -4.37 18.83 -9.59
N THR A 23 -4.91 18.28 -10.67
CA THR A 23 -4.14 17.42 -11.59
C THR A 23 -3.12 18.22 -12.40
N SER A 24 -3.54 19.35 -12.93
CA SER A 24 -2.70 20.24 -13.76
C SER A 24 -3.32 21.63 -13.86
N VAL A 25 -2.55 22.54 -14.42
CA VAL A 25 -3.02 23.88 -14.82
C VAL A 25 -2.70 24.07 -16.31
N ASN A 26 -3.71 24.36 -17.09
CA ASN A 26 -3.52 24.79 -18.48
C ASN A 26 -2.91 26.19 -18.49
N LEU A 27 -1.66 26.28 -18.95
CA LEU A 27 -0.90 27.55 -18.89
C LEU A 27 -1.33 28.57 -19.96
N ASP A 28 -2.05 28.14 -20.98
CA ASP A 28 -2.57 29.07 -22.01
C ASP A 28 -3.84 29.77 -21.52
N THR A 29 -4.68 29.06 -20.79
CA THR A 29 -5.95 29.58 -20.26
C THR A 29 -5.87 29.98 -18.78
N MET A 30 -4.77 29.64 -18.09
CA MET A 30 -4.58 29.79 -16.64
C MET A 30 -5.69 29.15 -15.81
N SER A 31 -6.25 28.04 -16.30
CA SER A 31 -7.34 27.31 -15.67
C SER A 31 -6.85 25.98 -15.10
N PRO A 32 -7.23 25.59 -13.85
CA PRO A 32 -7.00 24.25 -13.35
C PRO A 32 -7.72 23.20 -14.19
N GLU A 33 -7.14 22.03 -14.32
CA GLU A 33 -7.73 20.88 -15.04
C GLU A 33 -8.06 19.72 -14.09
N PRO A 34 -9.21 19.05 -14.29
CA PRO A 34 -10.29 19.39 -15.22
C PRO A 34 -11.04 20.67 -14.83
N SER A 35 -11.60 21.37 -15.81
CA SER A 35 -12.35 22.60 -15.59
C SER A 35 -13.79 22.51 -16.13
N VAL A 36 -14.69 23.24 -15.48
CA VAL A 36 -16.06 23.47 -15.93
C VAL A 36 -16.25 24.98 -16.06
N ASP A 37 -16.61 25.44 -17.23
CA ASP A 37 -16.80 26.86 -17.52
C ASP A 37 -15.56 27.71 -17.12
N GLY A 38 -14.37 27.20 -17.47
CA GLY A 38 -13.07 27.88 -17.21
C GLY A 38 -12.65 27.90 -15.74
N LYS A 39 -13.37 27.24 -14.85
CA LYS A 39 -13.04 27.15 -13.42
C LYS A 39 -12.82 25.69 -13.01
N GLY A 40 -11.82 25.46 -12.19
CA GLY A 40 -11.53 24.17 -11.58
C GLY A 40 -11.48 24.26 -10.06
N THR A 41 -11.56 23.12 -9.42
CA THR A 41 -11.39 22.96 -7.98
C THR A 41 -10.54 21.73 -7.70
N HIS A 42 -10.18 21.51 -6.43
CA HIS A 42 -9.57 20.26 -6.05
C HIS A 42 -10.53 19.09 -6.28
N GLY A 43 -9.99 17.98 -6.72
CA GLY A 43 -10.67 16.71 -6.85
C GLY A 43 -10.03 15.62 -6.00
N GLY A 44 -10.66 14.45 -5.93
CA GLY A 44 -10.13 13.32 -5.20
C GLY A 44 -9.13 12.53 -6.05
N TYR A 45 -7.85 12.58 -5.69
CA TYR A 45 -6.84 11.73 -6.31
C TYR A 45 -6.93 10.31 -5.76
N CYS A 46 -6.95 9.31 -6.65
CA CYS A 46 -7.16 7.89 -6.32
C CYS A 46 -6.35 6.97 -7.23
N GLY A 47 -6.59 5.66 -7.11
CA GLY A 47 -5.88 4.66 -7.90
C GLY A 47 -4.52 4.25 -7.30
N PRO A 48 -3.67 3.53 -8.05
CA PRO A 48 -2.43 2.94 -7.52
C PRO A 48 -1.48 3.93 -6.86
N ALA A 49 -1.47 5.17 -7.30
CA ALA A 49 -0.60 6.22 -6.77
C ALA A 49 -0.84 6.55 -5.29
N VAL A 50 -2.05 6.30 -4.75
CA VAL A 50 -2.34 6.56 -3.34
C VAL A 50 -2.07 5.36 -2.43
N LYS A 51 -1.77 4.19 -2.98
CA LYS A 51 -1.52 2.96 -2.20
C LYS A 51 -0.45 3.15 -1.12
N PRO A 52 0.74 3.71 -1.39
CA PRO A 52 1.77 3.88 -0.36
C PRO A 52 1.29 4.72 0.83
N ILE A 53 0.48 5.73 0.56
CA ILE A 53 -0.09 6.61 1.60
C ILE A 53 -1.13 5.83 2.42
N ALA A 54 -1.98 5.04 1.74
CA ALA A 54 -2.98 4.21 2.41
C ALA A 54 -2.35 3.16 3.32
N LEU A 55 -1.31 2.46 2.86
CA LEU A 55 -0.55 1.48 3.64
C LEU A 55 0.09 2.14 4.87
N SER A 56 0.69 3.33 4.72
CA SER A 56 1.28 4.08 5.83
C SER A 56 0.24 4.44 6.89
N MET A 57 -0.86 5.05 6.49
CA MET A 57 -1.93 5.48 7.41
C MET A 57 -2.59 4.28 8.11
N LEU A 58 -2.78 3.16 7.40
CA LEU A 58 -3.30 1.92 7.96
C LEU A 58 -2.34 1.36 9.01
N SER A 59 -1.05 1.29 8.70
CA SER A 59 -0.04 0.76 9.62
C SER A 59 0.07 1.59 10.90
N GLU A 60 -0.09 2.92 10.82
CA GLU A 60 -0.11 3.79 12.00
C GLU A 60 -1.25 3.45 12.95
N ILE A 61 -2.46 3.21 12.41
CA ILE A 61 -3.63 2.82 13.22
C ILE A 61 -3.41 1.43 13.83
N ALA A 62 -2.93 0.48 13.02
CA ALA A 62 -2.70 -0.89 13.46
C ALA A 62 -1.59 -1.01 14.51
N ARG A 63 -0.58 -0.13 14.50
CA ARG A 63 0.54 -0.10 15.46
C ARG A 63 0.22 0.64 16.75
N SER A 64 -0.74 1.55 16.73
CA SER A 64 -1.07 2.36 17.92
C SER A 64 -1.67 1.48 19.02
N PRO A 65 -1.14 1.50 20.23
CA PRO A 65 -1.70 0.73 21.35
C PRO A 65 -3.17 1.06 21.65
N VAL A 66 -3.61 2.27 21.32
CA VAL A 66 -4.99 2.74 21.54
C VAL A 66 -5.96 2.13 20.53
N THR A 67 -5.51 1.97 19.28
CA THR A 67 -6.36 1.53 18.16
C THR A 67 -5.98 0.16 17.60
N ALA A 68 -5.04 -0.53 18.24
CA ALA A 68 -4.54 -1.83 17.76
C ALA A 68 -5.63 -2.89 17.57
N ASN A 69 -6.69 -2.84 18.36
CA ASN A 69 -7.81 -3.79 18.29
C ASN A 69 -9.00 -3.26 17.47
N LEU A 70 -8.91 -2.05 16.92
CA LEU A 70 -9.98 -1.49 16.09
C LEU A 70 -9.93 -2.16 14.71
N PRO A 71 -11.00 -2.83 14.28
CA PRO A 71 -11.06 -3.44 12.94
C PRO A 71 -10.89 -2.38 11.85
N ILE A 72 -10.07 -2.72 10.84
CA ILE A 72 -9.75 -1.83 9.73
C ILE A 72 -10.20 -2.45 8.42
N SER A 73 -10.96 -1.70 7.64
CA SER A 73 -11.22 -1.99 6.23
C SER A 73 -10.31 -1.13 5.37
N GLY A 74 -9.40 -1.78 4.62
CA GLY A 74 -8.38 -1.09 3.83
C GLY A 74 -8.88 -0.74 2.43
N ILE A 75 -8.76 0.54 2.04
CA ILE A 75 -9.04 1.00 0.69
C ILE A 75 -7.98 2.03 0.27
N GLY A 76 -7.62 2.03 -1.01
CA GLY A 76 -6.69 3.00 -1.58
C GLY A 76 -5.68 2.35 -2.52
N GLY A 77 -6.02 2.28 -3.79
CA GLY A 77 -5.12 1.84 -4.84
C GLY A 77 -4.92 0.34 -4.97
N VAL A 78 -5.78 -0.48 -4.37
CA VAL A 78 -5.78 -1.94 -4.56
C VAL A 78 -6.16 -2.25 -6.01
N SER A 79 -5.26 -2.90 -6.75
CA SER A 79 -5.41 -3.19 -8.17
C SER A 79 -5.00 -4.62 -8.56
N ASN A 80 -4.37 -5.35 -7.68
CA ASN A 80 -4.01 -6.76 -7.84
C ASN A 80 -3.97 -7.46 -6.46
N TRP A 81 -3.84 -8.78 -6.47
CA TRP A 81 -3.86 -9.57 -5.24
C TRP A 81 -2.72 -9.25 -4.26
N ARG A 82 -1.54 -8.82 -4.76
CA ARG A 82 -0.42 -8.42 -3.90
C ARG A 82 -0.76 -7.18 -3.10
N ASP A 83 -1.43 -6.21 -3.75
CA ASP A 83 -1.89 -5.01 -3.05
C ASP A 83 -2.83 -5.40 -1.90
N ALA A 84 -3.78 -6.31 -2.15
CA ALA A 84 -4.69 -6.81 -1.11
C ALA A 84 -3.94 -7.50 0.04
N ALA A 85 -2.98 -8.38 -0.29
CA ALA A 85 -2.16 -9.06 0.71
C ALA A 85 -1.33 -8.07 1.57
N GLU A 86 -0.79 -7.00 0.97
CA GLU A 86 -0.05 -5.95 1.70
C GLU A 86 -0.94 -5.24 2.73
N PHE A 87 -2.17 -4.88 2.36
CA PHE A 87 -3.13 -4.29 3.30
C PHE A 87 -3.45 -5.23 4.47
N ILE A 88 -3.70 -6.50 4.19
CA ILE A 88 -3.99 -7.51 5.22
C ILE A 88 -2.78 -7.73 6.12
N ALA A 89 -1.58 -7.88 5.56
CA ALA A 89 -0.35 -8.03 6.32
C ALA A 89 -0.06 -6.85 7.27
N LEU A 90 -0.55 -5.65 6.94
CA LEU A 90 -0.48 -4.46 7.79
C LEU A 90 -1.69 -4.28 8.71
N GLY A 91 -2.67 -5.19 8.70
CA GLY A 91 -3.73 -5.23 9.69
C GLY A 91 -5.13 -4.90 9.21
N ALA A 92 -5.36 -4.83 7.89
CA ALA A 92 -6.73 -4.77 7.38
C ALA A 92 -7.40 -6.14 7.51
N GLY A 93 -8.61 -6.18 8.07
CA GLY A 93 -9.43 -7.39 8.12
C GLY A 93 -10.16 -7.68 6.81
N ASN A 94 -10.26 -6.70 5.93
CA ASN A 94 -10.74 -6.81 4.56
C ASN A 94 -10.21 -5.66 3.71
N VAL A 95 -10.35 -5.76 2.39
CA VAL A 95 -9.97 -4.71 1.45
C VAL A 95 -11.14 -4.31 0.57
N GLN A 96 -11.13 -3.06 0.14
CA GLN A 96 -12.12 -2.51 -0.77
C GLN A 96 -11.44 -2.08 -2.07
N VAL A 97 -12.13 -2.27 -3.19
CA VAL A 97 -11.66 -1.96 -4.53
C VAL A 97 -12.64 -1.01 -5.20
N CYS A 98 -12.17 0.11 -5.70
CA CYS A 98 -12.98 1.07 -6.43
C CYS A 98 -12.41 1.35 -7.81
N THR A 99 -11.32 2.12 -7.91
CA THR A 99 -10.74 2.58 -9.18
C THR A 99 -10.39 1.43 -10.11
N ALA A 100 -9.82 0.33 -9.59
CA ALA A 100 -9.48 -0.83 -10.42
C ALA A 100 -10.73 -1.50 -11.00
N ALA A 101 -11.83 -1.59 -10.25
CA ALA A 101 -13.10 -2.09 -10.77
C ALA A 101 -13.69 -1.18 -11.87
N MET A 102 -13.50 0.15 -11.75
CA MET A 102 -13.90 1.10 -12.78
C MET A 102 -13.07 0.96 -14.06
N LEU A 103 -11.77 0.65 -13.95
CA LEU A 103 -10.84 0.55 -15.08
C LEU A 103 -10.90 -0.81 -15.77
N TYR A 104 -11.03 -1.90 -15.01
CA TYR A 104 -10.88 -3.28 -15.48
C TYR A 104 -12.18 -4.09 -15.41
N GLY A 105 -13.26 -3.52 -14.86
CA GLY A 105 -14.52 -4.21 -14.62
C GLY A 105 -14.51 -5.07 -13.36
N PHE A 106 -15.67 -5.61 -13.00
CA PHE A 106 -15.84 -6.37 -11.76
C PHE A 106 -15.12 -7.72 -11.74
N LYS A 107 -14.73 -8.26 -12.90
CA LYS A 107 -13.93 -9.49 -12.99
C LYS A 107 -12.60 -9.38 -12.23
N ILE A 108 -12.09 -8.17 -12.00
CA ILE A 108 -10.88 -7.98 -11.20
C ILE A 108 -11.01 -8.56 -9.78
N ILE A 109 -12.23 -8.68 -9.26
CA ILE A 109 -12.45 -9.27 -7.93
C ILE A 109 -12.11 -10.77 -7.95
N ASP A 110 -12.52 -11.48 -9.00
CA ASP A 110 -12.17 -12.88 -9.18
C ASP A 110 -10.65 -13.05 -9.30
N ASP A 111 -10.01 -12.22 -10.15
CA ASP A 111 -8.54 -12.23 -10.34
C ASP A 111 -7.78 -11.93 -9.02
N LEU A 112 -8.32 -11.05 -8.19
CA LEU A 112 -7.76 -10.74 -6.86
C LEU A 112 -7.89 -11.94 -5.90
N CYS A 113 -9.07 -12.56 -5.86
CA CYS A 113 -9.34 -13.71 -4.99
C CYS A 113 -8.51 -14.93 -5.41
N ASP A 114 -8.48 -15.25 -6.70
CA ASP A 114 -7.71 -16.38 -7.23
C ASP A 114 -6.22 -16.20 -6.95
N GLY A 115 -5.66 -15.03 -7.29
CA GLY A 115 -4.24 -14.76 -7.07
C GLY A 115 -3.85 -14.74 -5.58
N LEU A 116 -4.73 -14.25 -4.70
CA LEU A 116 -4.50 -14.29 -3.25
C LEU A 116 -4.57 -15.72 -2.73
N SER A 117 -5.54 -16.52 -3.17
CA SER A 117 -5.69 -17.92 -2.79
C SER A 117 -4.47 -18.75 -3.21
N ASP A 118 -4.04 -18.62 -4.46
CA ASP A 118 -2.85 -19.31 -4.97
C ASP A 118 -1.59 -18.96 -4.16
N TRP A 119 -1.43 -17.69 -3.78
CA TRP A 119 -0.31 -17.27 -2.95
C TRP A 119 -0.41 -17.81 -1.52
N MET A 120 -1.60 -17.85 -0.94
CA MET A 120 -1.84 -18.42 0.38
C MET A 120 -1.51 -19.90 0.41
N ASP A 121 -1.92 -20.67 -0.61
CA ASP A 121 -1.59 -22.10 -0.76
C ASP A 121 -0.06 -22.31 -0.82
N GLN A 122 0.66 -21.49 -1.61
CA GLN A 122 2.13 -21.55 -1.69
C GLN A 122 2.82 -21.26 -0.35
N LYS A 123 2.18 -20.47 0.54
CA LYS A 123 2.69 -20.14 1.87
C LYS A 123 2.20 -21.08 2.97
N GLY A 124 1.22 -21.92 2.69
CA GLY A 124 0.58 -22.81 3.66
C GLY A 124 -0.35 -22.05 4.62
N TYR A 125 -0.94 -20.94 4.16
CA TYR A 125 -1.96 -20.21 4.91
C TYR A 125 -3.35 -20.77 4.59
N GLU A 126 -4.14 -21.05 5.61
CA GLU A 126 -5.52 -21.55 5.47
C GLU A 126 -6.55 -20.41 5.51
N SER A 127 -6.18 -19.27 6.12
CA SER A 127 -7.02 -18.11 6.30
C SER A 127 -6.22 -16.81 6.15
N ILE A 128 -6.89 -15.73 5.78
CA ILE A 128 -6.28 -14.38 5.81
C ILE A 128 -5.80 -14.01 7.23
N ASP A 129 -6.41 -14.56 8.26
CA ASP A 129 -6.00 -14.33 9.66
C ASP A 129 -4.60 -14.86 9.95
N ASP A 130 -4.12 -15.86 9.20
CA ASP A 130 -2.80 -16.46 9.40
C ASP A 130 -1.66 -15.49 9.09
N PHE A 131 -1.89 -14.52 8.22
CA PHE A 131 -0.89 -13.50 7.88
C PHE A 131 -1.33 -12.07 8.19
N CYS A 132 -2.56 -11.89 8.66
CA CYS A 132 -3.04 -10.57 9.08
C CYS A 132 -2.12 -10.00 10.17
N ARG A 133 -1.67 -8.75 10.00
CA ARG A 133 -0.77 -8.04 10.92
C ARG A 133 0.69 -8.56 11.00
N MET A 134 1.08 -9.57 10.23
CA MET A 134 2.44 -10.13 10.29
C MET A 134 3.54 -9.12 9.91
N ALA A 135 3.23 -8.06 9.17
CA ALA A 135 4.18 -7.00 8.83
C ALA A 135 4.32 -5.93 9.94
N ILE A 136 3.38 -5.87 10.90
CA ILE A 136 3.37 -4.85 11.95
C ILE A 136 4.62 -4.89 12.84
N PRO A 137 5.10 -6.05 13.35
CA PRO A 137 6.31 -6.10 14.15
C PRO A 137 7.57 -5.61 13.43
N ASN A 138 7.57 -5.65 12.10
CA ASN A 138 8.69 -5.22 11.26
C ASN A 138 8.57 -3.75 10.81
N THR A 139 7.49 -3.07 11.21
CA THR A 139 7.26 -1.65 10.90
C THR A 139 7.66 -0.80 12.10
N THR A 140 8.58 0.14 11.92
CA THR A 140 9.10 0.98 12.99
C THR A 140 9.25 2.44 12.55
N ASP A 141 9.58 3.33 13.48
CA ASP A 141 9.86 4.74 13.18
C ASP A 141 11.33 4.94 12.81
N TRP A 142 11.62 5.99 12.05
CA TRP A 142 12.96 6.36 11.60
C TRP A 142 14.02 6.27 12.70
N LYS A 143 13.71 6.81 13.88
CA LYS A 143 14.63 6.86 15.03
C LYS A 143 15.06 5.49 15.57
N HIS A 144 14.34 4.44 15.24
CA HIS A 144 14.60 3.07 15.68
C HIS A 144 15.24 2.21 14.58
N LEU A 145 15.44 2.76 13.38
CA LEU A 145 16.13 2.06 12.31
C LEU A 145 17.64 2.02 12.57
N ASN A 146 18.24 0.86 12.38
CA ASN A 146 19.70 0.73 12.43
C ASN A 146 20.32 1.28 11.12
N MET A 147 20.63 2.57 11.11
CA MET A 147 21.23 3.24 9.95
C MET A 147 22.68 2.84 9.68
N ASN A 148 23.31 2.09 10.61
CA ASN A 148 24.65 1.52 10.42
C ASN A 148 24.64 0.11 9.84
N TYR A 149 23.44 -0.43 9.54
CA TYR A 149 23.31 -1.75 8.92
C TYR A 149 23.81 -1.72 7.49
N LYS A 150 24.86 -2.53 7.22
CA LYS A 150 25.42 -2.67 5.86
C LYS A 150 25.00 -4.01 5.27
N ARG A 151 24.44 -3.99 4.08
CA ARG A 151 24.29 -5.17 3.23
C ARG A 151 25.38 -5.16 2.17
N VAL A 152 26.08 -6.27 2.04
CA VAL A 152 27.05 -6.48 0.97
C VAL A 152 26.61 -7.68 0.13
N ALA A 153 26.82 -7.57 -1.18
CA ALA A 153 26.62 -8.72 -2.06
C ALA A 153 27.72 -9.76 -1.79
N VAL A 154 27.29 -11.00 -1.56
CA VAL A 154 28.21 -12.13 -1.45
C VAL A 154 28.19 -12.87 -2.77
N ILE A 155 29.33 -12.88 -3.46
CA ILE A 155 29.50 -13.56 -4.73
C ILE A 155 30.05 -14.95 -4.44
N ASP A 156 29.35 -15.98 -4.90
CA ASP A 156 29.85 -17.35 -4.90
C ASP A 156 31.02 -17.45 -5.87
N GLN A 157 32.24 -17.51 -5.32
CA GLN A 157 33.46 -17.49 -6.13
C GLN A 157 33.66 -18.79 -6.91
N ASP A 158 33.10 -19.91 -6.44
CA ASP A 158 33.26 -21.22 -7.09
C ASP A 158 32.39 -21.30 -8.37
N ASN A 159 31.27 -20.58 -8.39
CA ASN A 159 30.36 -20.49 -9.54
C ASN A 159 30.51 -19.19 -10.34
N CYS A 160 31.42 -18.30 -9.94
CA CYS A 160 31.57 -17.00 -10.56
C CYS A 160 32.39 -17.10 -11.87
N ILE A 161 31.76 -16.76 -12.99
CA ILE A 161 32.36 -16.71 -14.32
C ILE A 161 33.08 -15.38 -14.61
N GLN A 162 33.21 -14.50 -13.64
CA GLN A 162 33.90 -13.18 -13.72
C GLN A 162 33.35 -12.26 -14.84
N CYS A 163 32.07 -12.36 -15.20
CA CYS A 163 31.47 -11.58 -16.29
C CYS A 163 31.23 -10.10 -15.96
N GLY A 164 31.43 -9.65 -14.71
CA GLY A 164 31.26 -8.26 -14.27
C GLY A 164 29.81 -7.76 -14.19
N ARG A 165 28.79 -8.58 -14.50
CA ARG A 165 27.40 -8.14 -14.50
C ARG A 165 26.88 -7.69 -13.13
N CYS A 166 27.35 -8.33 -12.05
CA CYS A 166 27.00 -7.95 -10.68
C CYS A 166 27.52 -6.55 -10.33
N PHE A 167 28.72 -6.20 -10.80
CA PHE A 167 29.28 -4.86 -10.64
C PHE A 167 28.48 -3.82 -11.44
N ALA A 168 28.19 -4.11 -12.70
CA ALA A 168 27.43 -3.20 -13.56
C ALA A 168 25.96 -3.01 -13.08
N ALA A 169 25.40 -4.02 -12.41
CA ALA A 169 24.04 -3.95 -11.86
C ALA A 169 23.96 -3.32 -10.47
N CYS A 170 25.11 -3.07 -9.82
CA CYS A 170 25.15 -2.41 -8.52
C CYS A 170 24.95 -0.90 -8.73
N GLU A 171 23.87 -0.35 -8.17
CA GLU A 171 23.57 1.09 -8.24
C GLU A 171 24.47 1.91 -7.29
N ASP A 172 25.04 1.26 -6.29
CA ASP A 172 25.95 1.90 -5.33
C ASP A 172 27.39 1.82 -5.84
N THR A 173 27.72 2.70 -6.77
CA THR A 173 29.05 2.82 -7.37
C THR A 173 29.95 3.83 -6.64
N SER A 174 29.58 4.28 -5.46
CA SER A 174 30.34 5.25 -4.66
C SER A 174 31.27 4.56 -3.67
#